data_71880d514e7f52b24fe1cb3bc1db65ba
#
_entry.id   71880d514e7f52b24fe1cb3bc1db65ba
#
_cell.length_a   1.000
_cell.length_b   1.000
_cell.length_c   1.000
_cell.angle_alpha   90.00
_cell.angle_beta   90.00
_cell.angle_gamma   90.00
#
_symmetry.space_group_name_H-M   'P 1'
#
loop_
_entity.id
_entity.type
_entity.pdbx_description
1 polymer ?
#
loop_
_entity_poly.entity_id
_entity_poly.type
_entity_poly.pdbx_seq_one_letter_code
_entity_poly.pdbx_strand_id
1 'polypeptide(L)'
;TFDEDGNKTGTKRVTRADIEYVADELKSAGLIEYKWLFEFFCRISHADTKVDPGEYELESSFDYRALIKNMQMGSGATVTIKVVIPEGFTMHQIFKRLEENKVCSYDDLMDAAANYYYAFLDGIEQGDPTRLEGFLFPDTYEFYVGMQASSAINKLLENFYYRVTDEMITQMTNMGLDIRSVVTMASLIEREAANDNE
;
A
#
# COMPACT_ATOMS: atom_id res chain seq x y z
N THR A 1 12.52 -4.61 -31.65
CA THR A 1 12.38 -3.86 -32.91
C THR A 1 11.89 -4.83 -33.97
N PHE A 2 11.05 -4.35 -34.88
CA PHE A 2 10.60 -5.09 -36.04
C PHE A 2 11.33 -4.53 -37.28
N ASP A 3 11.61 -5.38 -38.26
CA ASP A 3 12.12 -4.93 -39.56
C ASP A 3 10.99 -4.39 -40.46
N GLU A 4 11.34 -3.87 -41.62
CA GLU A 4 10.38 -3.32 -42.59
C GLU A 4 9.36 -4.36 -43.09
N ASP A 5 9.65 -5.65 -42.92
CA ASP A 5 8.81 -6.79 -43.30
C ASP A 5 7.96 -7.32 -42.11
N GLY A 6 8.02 -6.67 -40.90
CA GLY A 6 7.24 -7.01 -39.72
C GLY A 6 7.76 -8.22 -38.91
N ASN A 7 8.98 -8.69 -39.18
CA ASN A 7 9.58 -9.78 -38.43
C ASN A 7 10.28 -9.25 -37.17
N LYS A 8 10.18 -10.01 -36.06
CA LYS A 8 10.78 -9.64 -34.77
C LYS A 8 12.30 -9.77 -34.80
N THR A 9 13.03 -8.66 -34.90
CA THR A 9 14.50 -8.60 -35.06
C THR A 9 15.24 -8.48 -33.73
N GLY A 10 14.84 -9.18 -32.72
CA GLY A 10 15.57 -9.30 -31.44
C GLY A 10 14.92 -8.63 -30.25
N THR A 11 15.23 -9.14 -29.09
CA THR A 11 14.86 -8.57 -27.78
C THR A 11 15.88 -7.50 -27.39
N LYS A 12 15.48 -6.23 -27.43
CA LYS A 12 16.33 -5.15 -26.90
C LYS A 12 16.41 -5.34 -25.37
N ARG A 13 17.61 -5.62 -24.85
CA ARG A 13 17.82 -5.56 -23.39
C ARG A 13 17.68 -4.10 -22.96
N VAL A 14 16.91 -3.86 -21.91
CA VAL A 14 16.89 -2.57 -21.22
C VAL A 14 18.29 -2.29 -20.71
N THR A 15 18.90 -1.21 -21.17
CA THR A 15 20.25 -0.80 -20.81
C THR A 15 20.22 0.20 -19.68
N ARG A 16 21.36 0.46 -19.04
CA ARG A 16 21.50 1.49 -17.98
C ARG A 16 21.07 2.89 -18.48
N ALA A 17 21.25 3.17 -19.76
CA ALA A 17 20.81 4.42 -20.39
C ALA A 17 19.26 4.54 -20.38
N ASP A 18 18.56 3.43 -20.52
CA ASP A 18 17.09 3.40 -20.51
C ASP A 18 16.56 3.74 -19.09
N ILE A 19 17.22 3.28 -18.03
CA ILE A 19 16.84 3.64 -16.63
C ILE A 19 17.11 5.12 -16.35
N GLU A 20 18.18 5.67 -16.86
CA GLU A 20 18.47 7.11 -16.74
C GLU A 20 17.40 7.95 -17.42
N TYR A 21 16.97 7.56 -18.61
CA TYR A 21 15.86 8.18 -19.33
C TYR A 21 14.54 8.09 -18.53
N VAL A 22 14.21 6.90 -18.01
CA VAL A 22 13.01 6.70 -17.18
C VAL A 22 13.05 7.59 -15.93
N ALA A 23 14.19 7.70 -15.28
CA ALA A 23 14.36 8.55 -14.11
C ALA A 23 14.18 10.05 -14.43
N ASP A 24 14.61 10.49 -15.62
CA ASP A 24 14.41 11.86 -16.10
C ASP A 24 12.92 12.16 -16.37
N GLU A 25 12.22 11.23 -17.01
CA GLU A 25 10.78 11.35 -17.28
C GLU A 25 9.96 11.39 -15.97
N LEU A 26 10.25 10.49 -15.02
CA LEU A 26 9.58 10.45 -13.73
C LEU A 26 9.82 11.73 -12.92
N LYS A 27 11.02 12.29 -12.98
CA LYS A 27 11.33 13.56 -12.32
C LYS A 27 10.62 14.73 -12.99
N SER A 28 10.58 14.75 -14.30
CA SER A 28 9.90 15.80 -15.09
C SER A 28 8.38 15.77 -14.86
N ALA A 29 7.82 14.59 -14.64
CA ALA A 29 6.42 14.38 -14.25
C ALA A 29 6.13 14.69 -12.77
N GLY A 30 7.15 14.99 -11.96
CA GLY A 30 7.00 15.27 -10.52
C GLY A 30 6.70 14.03 -9.66
N LEU A 31 6.93 12.83 -10.21
CA LEU A 31 6.67 11.56 -9.52
C LEU A 31 7.81 11.12 -8.60
N ILE A 32 9.02 11.64 -8.81
CA ILE A 32 10.18 11.41 -7.95
C ILE A 32 10.89 12.73 -7.65
N GLU A 33 11.40 12.85 -6.42
CA GLU A 33 12.15 14.05 -6.00
C GLU A 33 13.65 13.89 -6.32
N TYR A 34 14.21 12.72 -6.10
CA TYR A 34 15.65 12.45 -6.22
C TYR A 34 15.92 11.36 -7.28
N LYS A 35 16.37 11.77 -8.46
CA LYS A 35 16.75 10.88 -9.58
C LYS A 35 17.77 9.82 -9.16
N TRP A 36 18.85 10.24 -8.48
CA TRP A 36 19.92 9.34 -8.04
C TRP A 36 19.42 8.23 -7.08
N LEU A 37 18.42 8.54 -6.26
CA LEU A 37 17.83 7.60 -5.32
C LEU A 37 17.00 6.54 -6.05
N PHE A 38 16.23 6.95 -7.05
CA PHE A 38 15.48 6.03 -7.91
C PHE A 38 16.42 5.09 -8.68
N GLU A 39 17.48 5.62 -9.29
CA GLU A 39 18.51 4.83 -9.99
C GLU A 39 19.20 3.84 -9.03
N PHE A 40 19.49 4.26 -7.80
CA PHE A 40 20.06 3.41 -6.77
C PHE A 40 19.12 2.26 -6.39
N PHE A 41 17.81 2.54 -6.21
CA PHE A 41 16.80 1.51 -5.98
C PHE A 41 16.68 0.55 -7.15
N CYS A 42 16.66 1.02 -8.38
CA CYS A 42 16.64 0.17 -9.58
C CYS A 42 17.85 -0.78 -9.59
N ARG A 43 19.01 -0.31 -9.18
CA ARG A 43 20.24 -1.11 -9.16
C ARG A 43 20.21 -2.21 -8.10
N ILE A 44 19.74 -1.89 -6.89
CA ILE A 44 19.66 -2.88 -5.78
C ILE A 44 18.59 -3.93 -6.07
N SER A 45 17.46 -3.52 -6.62
CA SER A 45 16.34 -4.43 -6.91
C SER A 45 16.52 -5.21 -8.22
N HIS A 46 17.62 -5.00 -8.96
CA HIS A 46 17.82 -5.53 -10.31
C HIS A 46 16.66 -5.21 -11.25
N ALA A 47 16.03 -4.05 -11.06
CA ALA A 47 14.90 -3.57 -11.84
C ALA A 47 15.34 -3.08 -13.22
N ASP A 48 16.62 -2.73 -13.38
CA ASP A 48 17.25 -2.31 -14.64
C ASP A 48 17.09 -3.32 -15.79
N THR A 49 16.82 -4.57 -15.45
CA THR A 49 16.59 -5.65 -16.43
C THR A 49 15.12 -6.06 -16.58
N LYS A 50 14.22 -5.44 -15.80
CA LYS A 50 12.83 -5.90 -15.66
C LYS A 50 11.78 -4.84 -15.97
N VAL A 51 12.20 -3.58 -16.21
CA VAL A 51 11.30 -2.52 -16.62
C VAL A 51 10.94 -2.71 -18.09
N ASP A 52 9.65 -2.87 -18.37
CA ASP A 52 9.14 -3.04 -19.73
C ASP A 52 8.87 -1.67 -20.37
N PRO A 53 9.16 -1.50 -21.67
CA PRO A 53 8.77 -0.29 -22.40
C PRO A 53 7.26 -0.19 -22.54
N GLY A 54 6.67 0.97 -22.28
CA GLY A 54 5.22 1.14 -22.40
C GLY A 54 4.74 2.50 -21.89
N GLU A 55 3.44 2.70 -21.97
CA GLU A 55 2.75 3.81 -21.31
C GLU A 55 2.28 3.34 -19.94
N TYR A 56 2.49 4.15 -18.92
CA TYR A 56 2.15 3.83 -17.53
C TYR A 56 1.31 4.95 -16.92
N GLU A 57 0.24 4.57 -16.25
CA GLU A 57 -0.47 5.47 -15.35
C GLU A 57 0.15 5.35 -13.96
N LEU A 58 0.91 6.36 -13.54
CA LEU A 58 1.63 6.39 -12.28
C LEU A 58 1.10 7.54 -11.42
N GLU A 59 0.91 7.27 -10.13
CA GLU A 59 0.45 8.29 -9.16
C GLU A 59 1.64 8.85 -8.37
N SER A 60 1.52 10.13 -7.99
CA SER A 60 2.53 10.81 -7.16
C SER A 60 2.61 10.27 -5.72
N SER A 61 1.63 9.46 -5.31
CA SER A 61 1.61 8.74 -4.03
C SER A 61 2.47 7.48 -4.01
N PHE A 62 2.99 7.04 -5.18
CA PHE A 62 3.79 5.83 -5.27
C PHE A 62 5.18 6.04 -4.69
N ASP A 63 5.60 5.12 -3.81
CA ASP A 63 7.00 5.02 -3.44
C ASP A 63 7.85 4.45 -4.61
N TYR A 64 9.17 4.53 -4.51
CA TYR A 64 10.07 4.06 -5.59
C TYR A 64 9.90 2.57 -5.92
N ARG A 65 9.48 1.74 -4.96
CA ARG A 65 9.23 0.31 -5.16
C ARG A 65 7.94 0.08 -5.95
N ALA A 66 6.89 0.83 -5.61
CA ALA A 66 5.63 0.77 -6.33
C ALA A 66 5.80 1.23 -7.78
N LEU A 67 6.54 2.33 -8.01
CA LEU A 67 6.88 2.81 -9.36
C LEU A 67 7.61 1.71 -10.17
N ILE A 68 8.65 1.12 -9.62
CA ILE A 68 9.42 0.05 -10.27
C ILE A 68 8.54 -1.16 -10.55
N LYS A 69 7.74 -1.59 -9.58
CA LYS A 69 6.87 -2.76 -9.71
C LYS A 69 5.81 -2.56 -10.79
N ASN A 70 5.19 -1.39 -10.85
CA ASN A 70 4.23 -1.07 -11.92
C ASN A 70 4.88 -1.09 -13.30
N MET A 71 6.10 -0.59 -13.43
CA MET A 71 6.84 -0.61 -14.69
C MET A 71 7.36 -1.99 -15.09
N GLN A 72 7.47 -2.94 -14.16
CA GLN A 72 7.83 -4.33 -14.44
C GLN A 72 6.64 -5.18 -14.94
N MET A 73 5.41 -4.73 -14.70
CA MET A 73 4.20 -5.47 -15.08
C MET A 73 3.74 -5.22 -16.52
N GLY A 74 4.49 -4.44 -17.30
CA GLY A 74 4.17 -4.07 -18.68
C GLY A 74 3.13 -2.94 -18.76
N SER A 75 2.90 -2.43 -19.97
CA SER A 75 1.93 -1.36 -20.28
C SER A 75 0.46 -1.79 -20.16
N GLY A 76 0.15 -2.71 -19.26
CA GLY A 76 -1.21 -2.97 -18.83
C GLY A 76 -1.61 -1.90 -17.81
N ALA A 77 -2.71 -1.22 -18.03
CA ALA A 77 -3.30 -0.32 -17.06
C ALA A 77 -3.18 -0.92 -15.66
N THR A 78 -2.69 -0.16 -14.72
CA THR A 78 -2.68 -0.57 -13.30
C THR A 78 -4.10 -1.01 -12.96
N VAL A 79 -4.32 -2.32 -12.84
CA VAL A 79 -5.66 -2.84 -12.57
C VAL A 79 -5.99 -2.45 -11.14
N THR A 80 -6.69 -1.34 -11.00
CA THR A 80 -7.27 -0.96 -9.72
C THR A 80 -8.50 -1.80 -9.45
N ILE A 81 -8.65 -2.25 -8.23
CA ILE A 81 -9.81 -2.99 -7.76
C ILE A 81 -10.40 -2.29 -6.55
N LYS A 82 -11.72 -2.23 -6.51
CA LYS A 82 -12.46 -1.74 -5.36
C LYS A 82 -12.68 -2.90 -4.40
N VAL A 83 -12.16 -2.76 -3.19
CA VAL A 83 -12.35 -3.74 -2.11
C VAL A 83 -13.16 -3.08 -1.00
N VAL A 84 -14.31 -3.68 -0.69
CA VAL A 84 -15.14 -3.26 0.44
C VAL A 84 -14.68 -3.99 1.69
N ILE A 85 -14.33 -3.24 2.72
CA ILE A 85 -14.04 -3.74 4.06
C ILE A 85 -15.27 -3.43 4.94
N PRO A 86 -16.11 -4.43 5.27
CA PRO A 86 -17.28 -4.23 6.12
C PRO A 86 -16.91 -3.89 7.56
N GLU A 87 -17.83 -3.24 8.25
CA GLU A 87 -17.77 -3.09 9.70
C GLU A 87 -17.74 -4.44 10.42
N GLY A 88 -17.11 -4.51 11.58
CA GLY A 88 -16.99 -5.73 12.38
C GLY A 88 -15.97 -6.77 11.84
N PHE A 89 -15.26 -6.50 10.74
CA PHE A 89 -14.20 -7.38 10.26
C PHE A 89 -12.99 -7.32 11.20
N THR A 90 -12.47 -8.50 11.54
CA THR A 90 -11.15 -8.61 12.18
C THR A 90 -10.03 -8.33 11.19
N MET A 91 -8.85 -7.97 11.67
CA MET A 91 -7.64 -7.80 10.85
C MET A 91 -7.40 -9.02 9.95
N HIS A 92 -7.55 -10.23 10.48
CA HIS A 92 -7.40 -11.47 9.69
C HIS A 92 -8.40 -11.58 8.54
N GLN A 93 -9.64 -11.18 8.75
CA GLN A 93 -10.67 -11.18 7.70
C GLN A 93 -10.36 -10.12 6.63
N ILE A 94 -9.87 -8.95 7.05
CA ILE A 94 -9.42 -7.89 6.13
C ILE A 94 -8.26 -8.40 5.28
N PHE A 95 -7.24 -9.00 5.88
CA PHE A 95 -6.07 -9.50 5.16
C PHE A 95 -6.41 -10.62 4.18
N LYS A 96 -7.27 -11.56 4.56
CA LYS A 96 -7.80 -12.57 3.63
C LYS A 96 -8.55 -11.94 2.45
N ARG A 97 -9.36 -10.93 2.71
CA ARG A 97 -10.09 -10.22 1.64
C ARG A 97 -9.15 -9.50 0.69
N LEU A 98 -8.07 -8.88 1.17
CA LEU A 98 -7.05 -8.27 0.33
C LEU A 98 -6.33 -9.31 -0.54
N GLU A 99 -5.99 -10.47 0.01
CA GLU A 99 -5.39 -11.59 -0.72
C GLU A 99 -6.32 -12.18 -1.78
N GLU A 100 -7.58 -12.45 -1.45
CA GLU A 100 -8.61 -12.94 -2.38
C GLU A 100 -8.79 -12.01 -3.59
N ASN A 101 -8.66 -10.70 -3.35
CA ASN A 101 -8.69 -9.67 -4.39
C ASN A 101 -7.32 -9.43 -5.04
N LYS A 102 -6.30 -10.24 -4.77
CA LYS A 102 -4.95 -10.15 -5.35
C LYS A 102 -4.25 -8.81 -5.10
N VAL A 103 -4.59 -8.12 -4.04
CA VAL A 103 -3.89 -6.88 -3.62
C VAL A 103 -2.48 -7.23 -3.20
N CYS A 104 -2.32 -8.13 -2.22
CA CYS A 104 -1.03 -8.66 -1.75
C CYS A 104 -1.26 -9.99 -1.03
N SER A 105 -0.19 -10.73 -0.71
CA SER A 105 -0.31 -11.99 0.00
C SER A 105 -0.64 -11.78 1.49
N TYR A 106 -1.34 -12.74 2.07
CA TYR A 106 -1.66 -12.74 3.50
C TYR A 106 -0.39 -12.72 4.37
N ASP A 107 0.63 -13.49 3.99
CA ASP A 107 1.89 -13.58 4.74
C ASP A 107 2.66 -12.24 4.73
N ASP A 108 2.71 -11.56 3.57
CA ASP A 108 3.31 -10.22 3.48
C ASP A 108 2.56 -9.19 4.34
N LEU A 109 1.22 -9.29 4.42
CA LEU A 109 0.41 -8.43 5.28
C LEU A 109 0.68 -8.69 6.75
N MET A 110 0.81 -9.95 7.18
CA MET A 110 1.13 -10.31 8.55
C MET A 110 2.54 -9.84 8.94
N ASP A 111 3.53 -10.01 8.05
CA ASP A 111 4.89 -9.52 8.29
C ASP A 111 4.93 -7.98 8.37
N ALA A 112 4.26 -7.30 7.45
CA ALA A 112 4.16 -5.83 7.47
C ALA A 112 3.41 -5.34 8.72
N ALA A 113 2.34 -6.01 9.13
CA ALA A 113 1.62 -5.68 10.35
C ALA A 113 2.51 -5.77 11.59
N ALA A 114 3.36 -6.80 11.68
CA ALA A 114 4.25 -6.99 12.81
C ALA A 114 5.44 -6.01 12.81
N ASN A 115 6.08 -5.82 11.66
CA ASN A 115 7.44 -5.31 11.60
C ASN A 115 7.59 -3.92 10.98
N TYR A 116 6.63 -3.47 10.17
CA TYR A 116 6.72 -2.16 9.54
C TYR A 116 6.43 -1.04 10.54
N TYR A 117 7.20 0.06 10.45
CA TYR A 117 6.96 1.25 11.27
C TYR A 117 5.80 2.08 10.68
N TYR A 118 4.79 2.33 11.48
CA TYR A 118 3.69 3.23 11.19
C TYR A 118 3.72 4.38 12.20
N ALA A 119 3.94 5.60 11.73
CA ALA A 119 4.05 6.78 12.61
C ALA A 119 2.78 6.98 13.49
N PHE A 120 1.61 6.61 12.95
CA PHE A 120 0.34 6.66 13.68
C PHE A 120 0.31 5.72 14.90
N LEU A 121 1.07 4.64 14.90
CA LEU A 121 1.15 3.64 15.96
C LEU A 121 2.37 3.87 16.87
N ASP A 122 2.88 5.09 16.94
CA ASP A 122 4.01 5.40 17.82
C ASP A 122 3.66 5.07 19.27
N GLY A 123 4.54 4.37 19.97
CA GLY A 123 4.31 3.82 21.30
C GLY A 123 3.62 2.45 21.36
N ILE A 124 3.19 1.87 20.23
CA ILE A 124 2.69 0.50 20.15
C ILE A 124 3.83 -0.43 19.72
N GLU A 125 4.10 -1.43 20.55
CA GLU A 125 5.24 -2.34 20.37
C GLU A 125 5.19 -3.07 19.01
N GLN A 126 6.34 -3.15 18.33
CA GLN A 126 6.52 -3.92 17.10
C GLN A 126 6.76 -5.41 17.44
N GLY A 127 6.57 -6.27 16.45
CA GLY A 127 6.76 -7.70 16.56
C GLY A 127 5.46 -8.49 16.74
N ASP A 128 4.40 -7.87 17.23
CA ASP A 128 3.08 -8.49 17.31
C ASP A 128 2.21 -8.04 16.11
N PRO A 129 1.84 -8.95 15.19
CA PRO A 129 0.97 -8.59 14.06
C PRO A 129 -0.42 -8.10 14.50
N THR A 130 -0.91 -8.53 15.68
CA THR A 130 -2.23 -8.15 16.19
C THR A 130 -2.31 -6.70 16.65
N ARG A 131 -1.19 -5.97 16.66
CA ARG A 131 -1.13 -4.55 17.03
C ARG A 131 -2.01 -3.65 16.16
N LEU A 132 -2.38 -4.09 14.96
CA LEU A 132 -3.26 -3.36 14.04
C LEU A 132 -4.75 -3.65 14.25
N GLU A 133 -5.11 -4.60 15.12
CA GLU A 133 -6.53 -4.94 15.36
C GLU A 133 -7.30 -3.72 15.85
N GLY A 134 -8.41 -3.42 15.19
CA GLY A 134 -9.26 -2.27 15.46
C GLY A 134 -8.85 -0.96 14.78
N PHE A 135 -7.65 -0.87 14.21
CA PHE A 135 -7.15 0.35 13.55
C PHE A 135 -7.36 0.36 12.03
N LEU A 136 -7.75 -0.76 11.44
CA LEU A 136 -8.00 -0.87 10.00
C LEU A 136 -9.44 -0.47 9.71
N PHE A 137 -9.65 0.78 9.28
CA PHE A 137 -10.99 1.37 9.19
C PHE A 137 -11.85 0.70 8.10
N PRO A 138 -13.13 0.36 8.39
CA PRO A 138 -14.06 -0.20 7.40
C PRO A 138 -14.50 0.88 6.41
N ASP A 139 -14.28 0.63 5.12
CA ASP A 139 -14.69 1.52 4.01
C ASP A 139 -14.52 0.78 2.67
N THR A 140 -14.81 1.47 1.57
CA THR A 140 -14.50 1.01 0.22
C THR A 140 -13.20 1.64 -0.26
N TYR A 141 -12.21 0.80 -0.51
CA TYR A 141 -10.87 1.23 -0.92
C TYR A 141 -10.57 0.82 -2.35
N GLU A 142 -9.83 1.67 -3.06
CA GLU A 142 -9.19 1.31 -4.32
C GLU A 142 -7.75 0.87 -4.07
N PHE A 143 -7.44 -0.35 -4.48
CA PHE A 143 -6.09 -0.92 -4.42
C PHE A 143 -5.62 -1.32 -5.81
N TYR A 144 -4.31 -1.48 -5.98
CA TYR A 144 -3.79 -2.13 -7.20
C TYR A 144 -3.53 -3.60 -6.94
N VAL A 145 -3.68 -4.39 -8.00
CA VAL A 145 -3.24 -5.78 -7.99
C VAL A 145 -1.73 -5.85 -7.76
N GLY A 146 -1.32 -6.59 -6.73
CA GLY A 146 0.08 -6.74 -6.37
C GLY A 146 0.69 -5.54 -5.61
N MET A 147 -0.14 -4.72 -4.97
CA MET A 147 0.30 -3.62 -4.11
C MET A 147 1.21 -4.12 -2.97
N GLN A 148 2.14 -3.30 -2.53
CA GLN A 148 2.96 -3.62 -1.36
C GLN A 148 2.09 -3.67 -0.10
N ALA A 149 2.30 -4.69 0.74
CA ALA A 149 1.49 -4.93 1.94
C ALA A 149 1.48 -3.74 2.92
N SER A 150 2.65 -3.11 3.16
CA SER A 150 2.75 -1.92 4.00
C SER A 150 1.97 -0.73 3.45
N SER A 151 1.95 -0.53 2.12
CA SER A 151 1.18 0.52 1.48
C SER A 151 -0.34 0.26 1.56
N ALA A 152 -0.75 -1.02 1.40
CA ALA A 152 -2.15 -1.41 1.57
C ALA A 152 -2.63 -1.18 3.00
N ILE A 153 -1.84 -1.57 4.00
CA ILE A 153 -2.14 -1.34 5.42
C ILE A 153 -2.17 0.17 5.72
N ASN A 154 -1.19 0.93 5.23
CA ASN A 154 -1.12 2.37 5.48
C ASN A 154 -2.37 3.09 4.99
N LYS A 155 -2.90 2.71 3.84
CA LYS A 155 -4.15 3.28 3.30
C LYS A 155 -5.36 3.08 4.24
N LEU A 156 -5.44 1.93 4.92
CA LEU A 156 -6.47 1.64 5.91
C LEU A 156 -6.26 2.45 7.20
N LEU A 157 -5.00 2.57 7.65
CA LEU A 157 -4.61 3.34 8.83
C LEU A 157 -4.81 4.85 8.63
N GLU A 158 -4.48 5.37 7.46
CA GLU A 158 -4.69 6.79 7.12
C GLU A 158 -6.18 7.14 7.21
N ASN A 159 -7.07 6.31 6.69
CA ASN A 159 -8.50 6.55 6.80
C ASN A 159 -8.97 6.56 8.27
N PHE A 160 -8.46 5.65 9.10
CA PHE A 160 -8.70 5.69 10.54
C PHE A 160 -8.21 7.01 11.15
N TYR A 161 -6.98 7.43 10.84
CA TYR A 161 -6.40 8.67 11.34
C TYR A 161 -7.25 9.91 10.99
N TYR A 162 -7.75 10.00 9.76
CA TYR A 162 -8.62 11.09 9.34
C TYR A 162 -9.98 11.13 10.07
N ARG A 163 -10.42 10.01 10.64
CA ARG A 163 -11.66 9.94 11.43
C ARG A 163 -11.47 10.32 12.88
N VAL A 164 -10.25 10.24 13.41
CA VAL A 164 -9.91 10.65 14.77
C VAL A 164 -9.69 12.16 14.80
N THR A 165 -10.66 12.89 15.33
CA THR A 165 -10.61 14.36 15.40
C THR A 165 -9.78 14.85 16.59
N ASP A 166 -9.30 16.10 16.52
CA ASP A 166 -8.59 16.75 17.64
C ASP A 166 -9.47 16.82 18.92
N GLU A 167 -10.78 16.94 18.75
CA GLU A 167 -11.72 16.90 19.87
C GLU A 167 -11.73 15.52 20.54
N MET A 168 -11.74 14.43 19.77
CA MET A 168 -11.65 13.06 20.30
C MET A 168 -10.33 12.86 21.05
N ILE A 169 -9.21 13.31 20.47
CA ILE A 169 -7.89 13.25 21.12
C ILE A 169 -7.90 14.00 22.46
N THR A 170 -8.48 15.21 22.48
CA THR A 170 -8.58 16.02 23.67
C THR A 170 -9.43 15.33 24.75
N GLN A 171 -10.57 14.74 24.37
CA GLN A 171 -11.42 13.99 25.27
C GLN A 171 -10.73 12.77 25.87
N MET A 172 -10.06 11.96 25.01
CA MET A 172 -9.25 10.81 25.45
C MET A 172 -8.22 11.24 26.50
N THR A 173 -7.45 12.29 26.20
CA THR A 173 -6.42 12.83 27.10
C THR A 173 -7.00 13.27 28.44
N ASN A 174 -8.14 13.97 28.44
CA ASN A 174 -8.83 14.41 29.66
C ASN A 174 -9.35 13.23 30.49
N MET A 175 -9.69 12.12 29.88
CA MET A 175 -10.12 10.88 30.52
C MET A 175 -8.96 9.99 30.96
N GLY A 176 -7.71 10.34 30.62
CA GLY A 176 -6.52 9.52 30.88
C GLY A 176 -6.48 8.20 30.08
N LEU A 177 -7.16 8.18 28.92
CA LEU A 177 -7.23 7.00 28.04
C LEU A 177 -6.26 7.16 26.87
N ASP A 178 -5.66 6.05 26.45
CA ASP A 178 -4.92 5.95 25.20
C ASP A 178 -5.84 5.49 24.05
N ILE A 179 -5.38 5.67 22.82
CA ILE A 179 -6.15 5.35 21.62
C ILE A 179 -6.52 3.87 21.55
N ARG A 180 -5.65 2.96 22.00
CA ARG A 180 -5.91 1.52 21.99
C ARG A 180 -7.03 1.15 22.96
N SER A 181 -7.05 1.74 24.14
CA SER A 181 -8.11 1.55 25.13
C SER A 181 -9.47 2.01 24.59
N VAL A 182 -9.50 3.16 23.90
CA VAL A 182 -10.73 3.69 23.30
C VAL A 182 -11.21 2.78 22.15
N VAL A 183 -10.32 2.35 21.26
CA VAL A 183 -10.66 1.44 20.15
C VAL A 183 -11.14 0.09 20.68
N THR A 184 -10.51 -0.43 21.74
CA THR A 184 -10.96 -1.67 22.40
C THR A 184 -12.38 -1.53 22.96
N MET A 185 -12.68 -0.44 23.65
CA MET A 185 -14.04 -0.19 24.16
C MET A 185 -15.05 -0.02 23.03
N ALA A 186 -14.70 0.69 21.96
CA ALA A 186 -15.56 0.86 20.80
C ALA A 186 -15.89 -0.49 20.14
N SER A 187 -14.90 -1.38 20.00
CA SER A 187 -15.10 -2.72 19.45
C SER A 187 -16.02 -3.60 20.31
N LEU A 188 -15.96 -3.44 21.62
CA LEU A 188 -16.90 -4.14 22.54
C LEU A 188 -18.31 -3.61 22.39
N ILE A 189 -18.49 -2.29 22.34
CA ILE A 189 -19.80 -1.65 22.18
C ILE A 189 -20.43 -2.04 20.82
N GLU A 190 -19.64 -2.05 19.76
CA GLU A 190 -20.11 -2.47 18.42
C GLU A 190 -20.63 -3.90 18.43
N ARG A 191 -19.93 -4.82 19.08
CA ARG A 191 -20.35 -6.22 19.19
C ARG A 191 -21.63 -6.41 19.99
N GLU A 192 -21.78 -5.68 21.09
CA GLU A 192 -23.00 -5.72 21.89
C GLU A 192 -24.19 -5.13 21.12
N ALA A 193 -24.00 -3.97 20.44
CA ALA A 193 -25.04 -3.35 19.63
C ALA A 193 -25.49 -4.20 18.41
N ALA A 194 -24.58 -5.00 17.85
CA ALA A 194 -24.92 -5.92 16.76
C ALA A 194 -25.77 -7.10 17.25
N ASN A 195 -25.62 -7.53 18.50
CA ASN A 195 -26.39 -8.63 19.09
C ASN A 195 -27.80 -8.22 19.52
N ASP A 196 -28.04 -6.94 19.82
CA ASP A 196 -29.37 -6.42 20.22
C ASP A 196 -30.37 -6.32 19.05
N ASN A 197 -29.95 -6.59 17.82
CA ASN A 197 -30.81 -6.58 16.63
C ASN A 197 -31.27 -7.99 16.18
N GLU A 198 -30.98 -9.04 16.94
CA GLU A 198 -31.54 -10.39 16.79
C GLU A 198 -32.66 -10.62 17.86
#